data_18a67b3a5c7755141aaa5439bacdf22c
#
_entry.id   18a67b3a5c7755141aaa5439bacdf22c
#
_cell.length_a   1.000
_cell.length_b   1.000
_cell.length_c   1.000
_cell.angle_alpha   90.00
_cell.angle_beta   90.00
_cell.angle_gamma   90.00
#
_symmetry.space_group_name_H-M   'P 1'
#
loop_
_entity.id
_entity.type
_entity.pdbx_description
1 polymer ?
#
loop_
_entity_poly.entity_id
_entity_poly.type
_entity_poly.pdbx_seq_one_letter_code
_entity_poly.pdbx_strand_id
1 'polypeptide(L)'
;ELRAVEIALQMIQLEKDHQRVEYFPLGPSLGQCCGGSTSVLFESFKASRLEVMLFGAGHVGSTLVPILQQLPCRLNWVDSRESFEQQSVPANVTTVLSEAPAMEVAQMPPGSWYLIMTHNHQLDYEILRAVLDRGDAAYVGMIGSETKWRRFQMRLQHQGYSPDVCDTVHCPIGLDTVPGKRPIEVAVSVAAEIIGLYNQSTTRRSTQRGPARLDLQQLVANLTAGESV
;
A
#
# COMPACT_ATOMS: atom_id res chain seq x y z
N GLU A 1 -31.66 10.78 5.47
CA GLU A 1 -30.44 11.01 4.68
C GLU A 1 -29.25 11.37 5.59
N LEU A 2 -29.37 12.40 6.44
CA LEU A 2 -28.29 12.87 7.33
C LEU A 2 -27.75 11.76 8.24
N ARG A 3 -28.63 11.00 8.89
CA ARG A 3 -28.24 9.88 9.78
C ARG A 3 -27.51 8.77 9.04
N ALA A 4 -27.84 8.50 7.78
CA ALA A 4 -27.14 7.50 6.98
C ALA A 4 -25.69 7.95 6.65
N VAL A 5 -25.50 9.24 6.37
CA VAL A 5 -24.18 9.83 6.14
C VAL A 5 -23.33 9.78 7.42
N GLU A 6 -23.90 10.10 8.58
CA GLU A 6 -23.20 10.01 9.87
C GLU A 6 -22.71 8.60 10.17
N ILE A 7 -23.57 7.59 9.93
CA ILE A 7 -23.19 6.16 10.10
C ILE A 7 -22.06 5.80 9.15
N ALA A 8 -22.12 6.18 7.88
CA ALA A 8 -21.10 5.91 6.90
C ALA A 8 -19.76 6.54 7.31
N LEU A 9 -19.75 7.79 7.76
CA LEU A 9 -18.55 8.48 8.24
C LEU A 9 -17.95 7.81 9.48
N GLN A 10 -18.76 7.40 10.45
CA GLN A 10 -18.31 6.65 11.61
C GLN A 10 -17.66 5.31 11.22
N MET A 11 -18.23 4.60 10.25
CA MET A 11 -17.69 3.33 9.78
C MET A 11 -16.35 3.50 9.07
N ILE A 12 -16.18 4.55 8.28
CA ILE A 12 -14.92 4.87 7.61
C ILE A 12 -13.80 5.15 8.62
N GLN A 13 -14.11 5.82 9.73
CA GLN A 13 -13.16 6.12 10.80
C GLN A 13 -12.65 4.88 11.54
N LEU A 14 -13.39 3.76 11.49
CA LEU A 14 -12.96 2.51 12.16
C LEU A 14 -11.76 1.85 11.49
N GLU A 15 -11.37 2.29 10.31
CA GLU A 15 -10.23 1.75 9.53
C GLU A 15 -10.18 0.21 9.42
N LYS A 16 -11.33 -0.44 9.44
CA LYS A 16 -11.48 -1.90 9.33
C LYS A 16 -12.65 -2.24 8.44
N ASP A 17 -12.64 -3.46 7.88
CA ASP A 17 -13.81 -3.99 7.20
C ASP A 17 -14.94 -4.15 8.23
N HIS A 18 -16.07 -3.56 7.92
CA HIS A 18 -17.22 -3.60 8.79
C HIS A 18 -18.52 -3.58 7.98
N GLN A 19 -19.48 -4.38 8.42
CA GLN A 19 -20.82 -4.39 7.86
C GLN A 19 -21.81 -4.05 8.99
N ARG A 20 -22.80 -3.21 8.64
CA ARG A 20 -23.85 -2.80 9.57
C ARG A 20 -25.16 -2.62 8.81
N VAL A 21 -26.21 -3.22 9.31
CA VAL A 21 -27.58 -2.98 8.83
C VAL A 21 -28.30 -2.04 9.79
N GLU A 22 -28.85 -0.99 9.27
CA GLU A 22 -29.66 -0.02 10.02
C GLU A 22 -31.07 0.05 9.46
N TYR A 23 -32.02 0.07 10.37
CA TYR A 23 -33.44 0.24 10.07
C TYR A 23 -33.83 1.72 10.17
N PHE A 24 -34.46 2.24 9.13
CA PHE A 24 -34.92 3.61 9.05
C PHE A 24 -36.45 3.63 8.92
N PRO A 25 -37.21 3.95 9.99
CA PRO A 25 -38.61 4.21 9.88
C PRO A 25 -38.80 5.55 9.14
N LEU A 26 -39.56 5.55 8.04
CA LEU A 26 -39.82 6.73 7.20
C LEU A 26 -41.05 7.50 7.68
N GLY A 27 -41.34 7.47 8.99
CA GLY A 27 -42.47 8.15 9.60
C GLY A 27 -42.18 9.62 9.96
N PRO A 28 -43.08 10.25 10.73
CA PRO A 28 -43.05 11.68 11.07
C PRO A 28 -41.74 12.15 11.72
N SER A 29 -40.97 11.24 12.36
CA SER A 29 -39.68 11.53 12.96
C SER A 29 -38.58 11.97 11.94
N LEU A 30 -38.82 11.73 10.64
CA LEU A 30 -37.95 12.17 9.54
C LEU A 30 -38.62 13.25 8.67
N GLY A 31 -39.73 13.85 9.12
CA GLY A 31 -40.41 14.91 8.41
C GLY A 31 -41.17 14.46 7.14
N GLN A 32 -41.47 13.15 7.01
CA GLN A 32 -42.23 12.61 5.86
C GLN A 32 -43.66 12.23 6.26
N CYS A 33 -44.61 12.55 5.39
CA CYS A 33 -46.02 12.30 5.62
C CYS A 33 -46.47 10.86 5.29
N CYS A 34 -45.64 10.08 4.62
CA CYS A 34 -45.95 8.70 4.21
C CYS A 34 -45.26 7.71 5.16
N GLY A 35 -46.03 6.85 5.81
CA GLY A 35 -45.53 5.76 6.62
C GLY A 35 -44.82 4.74 5.74
N GLY A 36 -43.75 4.17 6.26
CA GLY A 36 -42.95 3.14 5.61
C GLY A 36 -41.66 2.92 6.38
N SER A 37 -40.87 1.97 5.95
CA SER A 37 -39.53 1.72 6.53
C SER A 37 -38.59 1.18 5.46
N THR A 38 -37.30 1.39 5.67
CA THR A 38 -36.26 0.81 4.83
C THR A 38 -35.10 0.32 5.72
N SER A 39 -34.48 -0.76 5.30
CA SER A 39 -33.22 -1.21 5.88
C SER A 39 -32.08 -0.89 4.92
N VAL A 40 -31.03 -0.30 5.43
CA VAL A 40 -29.82 0.06 4.66
C VAL A 40 -28.66 -0.76 5.15
N LEU A 41 -28.03 -1.49 4.25
CA LEU A 41 -26.76 -2.15 4.51
C LEU A 41 -25.63 -1.15 4.25
N PHE A 42 -24.82 -0.93 5.27
CA PHE A 42 -23.57 -0.19 5.17
C PHE A 42 -22.42 -1.18 5.13
N GLU A 43 -21.53 -1.03 4.16
CA GLU A 43 -20.31 -1.82 4.06
C GLU A 43 -19.13 -0.87 3.96
N SER A 44 -18.21 -0.96 4.90
CA SER A 44 -16.91 -0.29 4.82
C SER A 44 -15.82 -1.32 4.56
N PHE A 45 -14.97 -1.01 3.59
CA PHE A 45 -13.80 -1.81 3.29
C PHE A 45 -12.58 -0.97 3.63
N LYS A 46 -11.70 -1.50 4.49
CA LYS A 46 -10.40 -0.88 4.67
C LYS A 46 -9.66 -0.95 3.35
N ALA A 47 -9.52 0.19 2.69
CA ALA A 47 -8.66 0.28 1.52
C ALA A 47 -7.25 -0.07 1.98
N SER A 48 -6.80 -1.29 1.69
CA SER A 48 -5.41 -1.68 1.88
C SER A 48 -4.60 -0.90 0.87
N ARG A 49 -4.28 0.35 1.21
CA ARG A 49 -3.37 1.14 0.40
C ARG A 49 -1.98 0.56 0.57
N LEU A 50 -1.35 0.27 -0.53
CA LEU A 50 0.05 -0.09 -0.55
C LEU A 50 0.86 1.16 -0.17
N GLU A 51 1.63 1.09 0.90
CA GLU A 51 2.55 2.16 1.29
C GLU A 51 3.90 1.87 0.65
N VAL A 52 4.34 2.73 -0.24
CA VAL A 52 5.58 2.57 -1.01
C VAL A 52 6.51 3.74 -0.73
N MET A 53 7.77 3.46 -0.46
CA MET A 53 8.83 4.46 -0.46
C MET A 53 9.82 4.14 -1.57
N LEU A 54 9.96 5.08 -2.51
CA LEU A 54 10.88 4.99 -3.62
C LEU A 54 12.03 5.97 -3.42
N PHE A 55 13.23 5.45 -3.39
CA PHE A 55 14.47 6.24 -3.27
C PHE A 55 15.14 6.41 -4.62
N GLY A 56 15.29 7.64 -5.04
CA GLY A 56 15.97 8.03 -6.27
C GLY A 56 15.04 8.58 -7.35
N ALA A 57 15.28 9.83 -7.74
CA ALA A 57 14.59 10.52 -8.84
C ALA A 57 15.45 10.56 -10.11
N GLY A 58 16.21 9.50 -10.37
CA GLY A 58 16.92 9.27 -11.62
C GLY A 58 15.96 8.86 -12.75
N HIS A 59 16.51 8.57 -13.92
CA HIS A 59 15.74 8.24 -15.12
C HIS A 59 14.75 7.08 -14.90
N VAL A 60 15.12 6.05 -14.13
CA VAL A 60 14.24 4.93 -13.84
C VAL A 60 13.12 5.36 -12.90
N GLY A 61 13.42 6.03 -11.77
CA GLY A 61 12.44 6.50 -10.81
C GLY A 61 11.42 7.44 -11.43
N SER A 62 11.89 8.43 -12.20
CA SER A 62 11.03 9.38 -12.92
C SER A 62 10.12 8.72 -13.96
N THR A 63 10.53 7.58 -14.52
CA THR A 63 9.71 6.82 -15.46
C THR A 63 8.74 5.87 -14.73
N LEU A 64 9.12 5.35 -13.56
CA LEU A 64 8.34 4.39 -12.77
C LEU A 64 7.19 5.07 -12.00
N VAL A 65 7.44 6.24 -11.41
CA VAL A 65 6.45 6.98 -10.60
C VAL A 65 5.12 7.21 -11.33
N PRO A 66 5.07 7.66 -12.61
CA PRO A 66 3.84 7.81 -13.37
C PRO A 66 3.04 6.51 -13.56
N ILE A 67 3.67 5.35 -13.44
CA ILE A 67 3.00 4.05 -13.51
C ILE A 67 2.45 3.69 -12.13
N LEU A 68 3.28 3.75 -11.10
CA LEU A 68 2.91 3.35 -9.74
C LEU A 68 1.81 4.22 -9.15
N GLN A 69 1.76 5.50 -9.46
CA GLN A 69 0.72 6.42 -9.00
C GLN A 69 -0.70 6.00 -9.43
N GLN A 70 -0.84 5.19 -10.47
CA GLN A 70 -2.13 4.68 -10.93
C GLN A 70 -2.61 3.46 -10.13
N LEU A 71 -1.74 2.90 -9.30
CA LEU A 71 -2.12 1.82 -8.38
C LEU A 71 -2.76 2.40 -7.11
N PRO A 72 -3.56 1.63 -6.36
CA PRO A 72 -4.10 2.06 -5.09
C PRO A 72 -3.02 2.07 -4.00
N CYS A 73 -2.01 2.92 -4.17
CA CYS A 73 -0.88 3.10 -3.26
C CYS A 73 -0.72 4.56 -2.82
N ARG A 74 -0.03 4.75 -1.70
CA ARG A 74 0.60 6.02 -1.33
C ARG A 74 2.08 5.89 -1.65
N LEU A 75 2.60 6.80 -2.44
CA LEU A 75 3.98 6.78 -2.88
C LEU A 75 4.74 7.95 -2.27
N ASN A 76 5.71 7.65 -1.40
CA ASN A 76 6.69 8.59 -0.90
C ASN A 76 7.93 8.49 -1.79
N TRP A 77 8.19 9.55 -2.54
CA TRP A 77 9.31 9.61 -3.48
C TRP A 77 10.43 10.47 -2.92
N VAL A 78 11.56 9.85 -2.61
CA VAL A 78 12.68 10.46 -1.87
C VAL A 78 13.87 10.68 -2.79
N ASP A 79 14.43 11.88 -2.77
CA ASP A 79 15.72 12.17 -3.40
C ASP A 79 16.47 13.24 -2.58
N SER A 80 17.78 13.32 -2.75
CA SER A 80 18.63 14.30 -2.05
C SER A 80 18.99 15.53 -2.90
N ARG A 81 18.55 15.60 -4.14
CA ARG A 81 18.90 16.70 -5.07
C ARG A 81 17.86 17.80 -5.00
N GLU A 82 18.30 19.05 -4.87
CA GLU A 82 17.43 20.24 -4.85
C GLU A 82 16.53 20.37 -6.09
N SER A 83 17.03 19.95 -7.27
CA SER A 83 16.24 19.93 -8.50
C SER A 83 15.00 19.03 -8.45
N PHE A 84 14.91 18.21 -7.44
CA PHE A 84 13.77 17.31 -7.23
C PHE A 84 12.51 18.04 -6.74
N GLU A 85 12.63 19.11 -5.95
CA GLU A 85 11.49 19.90 -5.46
C GLU A 85 10.64 20.52 -6.55
N GLN A 86 11.22 20.75 -7.72
CA GLN A 86 10.55 21.41 -8.85
C GLN A 86 9.69 20.46 -9.68
N GLN A 87 9.64 19.17 -9.35
CA GLN A 87 8.86 18.22 -10.10
C GLN A 87 7.37 18.30 -9.73
N SER A 88 6.54 18.52 -10.75
CA SER A 88 5.08 18.38 -10.59
C SER A 88 4.71 16.92 -10.42
N VAL A 89 4.11 16.60 -9.29
CA VAL A 89 3.69 15.23 -8.95
C VAL A 89 2.19 15.16 -8.69
N PRO A 90 1.56 14.00 -8.92
CA PRO A 90 0.15 13.79 -8.64
C PRO A 90 -0.16 13.80 -7.14
N ALA A 91 -1.46 13.98 -6.80
CA ALA A 91 -1.93 14.15 -5.42
C ALA A 91 -1.68 12.95 -4.49
N ASN A 92 -1.47 11.74 -5.04
CA ASN A 92 -1.16 10.54 -4.27
C ASN A 92 0.35 10.23 -4.18
N VAL A 93 1.19 11.13 -4.68
CA VAL A 93 2.65 11.07 -4.59
C VAL A 93 3.13 12.20 -3.68
N THR A 94 3.85 11.85 -2.64
CA THR A 94 4.51 12.81 -1.75
C THR A 94 6.00 12.84 -2.07
N THR A 95 6.51 14.00 -2.47
CA THR A 95 7.95 14.19 -2.65
C THR A 95 8.62 14.52 -1.32
N VAL A 96 9.76 13.89 -1.06
CA VAL A 96 10.56 14.09 0.14
C VAL A 96 11.98 14.43 -0.28
N LEU A 97 12.36 15.70 -0.14
CA LEU A 97 13.75 16.12 -0.27
C LEU A 97 14.46 15.84 1.05
N SER A 98 15.48 14.98 1.03
CA SER A 98 16.20 14.61 2.23
C SER A 98 17.70 14.46 1.97
N GLU A 99 18.52 15.13 2.75
CA GLU A 99 19.97 14.95 2.75
C GLU A 99 20.40 13.60 3.37
N ALA A 100 19.51 12.99 4.16
CA ALA A 100 19.74 11.70 4.81
C ALA A 100 18.61 10.71 4.51
N PRO A 101 18.44 10.24 3.25
CA PRO A 101 17.31 9.41 2.84
C PRO A 101 17.10 8.15 3.67
N ALA A 102 18.16 7.55 4.22
CA ALA A 102 18.04 6.39 5.10
C ALA A 102 17.23 6.65 6.39
N MET A 103 17.19 7.90 6.86
CA MET A 103 16.40 8.29 8.04
C MET A 103 14.90 8.32 7.75
N GLU A 104 14.51 8.53 6.50
CA GLU A 104 13.10 8.57 6.09
C GLU A 104 12.42 7.19 6.22
N VAL A 105 13.20 6.11 6.22
CA VAL A 105 12.70 4.75 6.43
C VAL A 105 11.90 4.64 7.74
N ALA A 106 12.31 5.35 8.79
CA ALA A 106 11.66 5.33 10.09
C ALA A 106 10.24 5.93 10.09
N GLN A 107 9.92 6.78 9.10
CA GLN A 107 8.63 7.45 8.99
C GLN A 107 7.53 6.57 8.38
N MET A 108 7.91 5.45 7.79
CA MET A 108 6.97 4.58 7.11
C MET A 108 6.20 3.66 8.08
N PRO A 109 4.93 3.36 7.81
CA PRO A 109 4.20 2.37 8.60
C PRO A 109 4.76 0.95 8.42
N PRO A 110 4.53 0.05 9.38
CA PRO A 110 4.88 -1.36 9.24
C PRO A 110 4.25 -1.99 8.00
N GLY A 111 4.97 -2.90 7.34
CA GLY A 111 4.50 -3.55 6.13
C GLY A 111 4.64 -2.71 4.86
N SER A 112 5.41 -1.63 4.90
CA SER A 112 5.72 -0.81 3.73
C SER A 112 6.63 -1.52 2.74
N TRP A 113 6.59 -1.06 1.50
CA TRP A 113 7.40 -1.53 0.40
C TRP A 113 8.48 -0.50 0.07
N TYR A 114 9.70 -0.95 -0.09
CA TYR A 114 10.86 -0.09 -0.33
C TYR A 114 11.49 -0.40 -1.69
N LEU A 115 11.60 0.63 -2.53
CA LEU A 115 12.21 0.57 -3.86
C LEU A 115 13.47 1.43 -3.86
N ILE A 116 14.64 0.80 -3.89
CA ILE A 116 15.94 1.47 -3.76
C ILE A 116 16.60 1.57 -5.13
N MET A 117 16.68 2.77 -5.68
CA MET A 117 17.21 3.01 -7.02
C MET A 117 17.95 4.35 -7.13
N THR A 118 18.79 4.65 -6.14
CA THR A 118 19.61 5.85 -6.18
C THR A 118 20.77 5.70 -7.16
N HIS A 119 21.43 6.79 -7.47
CA HIS A 119 22.64 6.80 -8.30
C HIS A 119 23.92 6.46 -7.51
N ASN A 120 23.83 6.38 -6.19
CA ASN A 120 24.96 6.20 -5.28
C ASN A 120 24.88 4.84 -4.56
N HIS A 121 25.83 3.96 -4.84
CA HIS A 121 25.87 2.62 -4.25
C HIS A 121 26.02 2.62 -2.71
N GLN A 122 26.74 3.61 -2.16
CA GLN A 122 26.90 3.70 -0.70
C GLN A 122 25.57 4.11 -0.05
N LEU A 123 24.85 5.07 -0.66
CA LEU A 123 23.54 5.47 -0.20
C LEU A 123 22.52 4.32 -0.33
N ASP A 124 22.55 3.57 -1.44
CA ASP A 124 21.68 2.37 -1.58
C ASP A 124 21.94 1.38 -0.44
N TYR A 125 23.20 1.20 -0.05
CA TYR A 125 23.55 0.31 1.04
C TYR A 125 23.07 0.81 2.41
N GLU A 126 23.19 2.10 2.67
CA GLU A 126 22.72 2.75 3.91
C GLU A 126 21.22 2.66 4.05
N ILE A 127 20.47 2.94 2.97
CA ILE A 127 19.00 2.80 2.93
C ILE A 127 18.62 1.33 3.15
N LEU A 128 19.26 0.39 2.43
CA LEU A 128 19.01 -1.04 2.59
C LEU A 128 19.19 -1.48 4.03
N ARG A 129 20.27 -1.08 4.67
CA ARG A 129 20.50 -1.39 6.09
C ARG A 129 19.40 -0.84 6.99
N ALA A 130 19.01 0.42 6.81
CA ALA A 130 17.95 1.03 7.61
C ALA A 130 16.62 0.25 7.47
N VAL A 131 16.32 -0.25 6.28
CA VAL A 131 15.12 -1.09 6.03
C VAL A 131 15.26 -2.45 6.71
N LEU A 132 16.41 -3.11 6.60
CA LEU A 132 16.65 -4.42 7.20
C LEU A 132 16.70 -4.35 8.74
N ASP A 133 17.30 -3.29 9.31
CA ASP A 133 17.35 -3.05 10.76
C ASP A 133 15.96 -2.86 11.35
N ARG A 134 15.01 -2.31 10.58
CA ARG A 134 13.61 -2.21 10.95
C ARG A 134 12.91 -3.57 11.02
N GLY A 135 13.17 -4.45 10.07
CA GLY A 135 12.68 -5.82 10.05
C GLY A 135 11.18 -6.00 9.81
N ASP A 136 10.46 -4.95 9.40
CA ASP A 136 9.00 -4.96 9.21
C ASP A 136 8.54 -4.63 7.78
N ALA A 137 9.48 -4.58 6.84
CA ALA A 137 9.18 -4.36 5.42
C ALA A 137 8.41 -5.57 4.83
N ALA A 138 7.35 -5.30 4.08
CA ALA A 138 6.66 -6.34 3.33
C ALA A 138 7.33 -6.66 1.98
N TYR A 139 8.11 -5.73 1.45
CA TYR A 139 8.89 -5.89 0.23
C TYR A 139 10.10 -4.96 0.22
N VAL A 140 11.23 -5.48 -0.24
CA VAL A 140 12.46 -4.70 -0.45
C VAL A 140 13.01 -5.03 -1.83
N GLY A 141 12.96 -4.06 -2.75
CA GLY A 141 13.54 -4.20 -4.08
C GLY A 141 14.66 -3.19 -4.32
N MET A 142 15.76 -3.62 -4.89
CA MET A 142 16.90 -2.75 -5.16
C MET A 142 17.39 -2.88 -6.60
N ILE A 143 17.63 -1.73 -7.24
CA ILE A 143 18.28 -1.71 -8.55
C ILE A 143 19.74 -2.09 -8.41
N GLY A 144 20.19 -2.99 -9.24
CA GLY A 144 21.59 -3.41 -9.23
C GLY A 144 21.86 -4.59 -10.15
N SER A 145 23.13 -4.87 -10.40
CA SER A 145 23.54 -6.12 -11.00
C SER A 145 23.72 -7.21 -9.93
N GLU A 146 23.69 -8.48 -10.33
CA GLU A 146 24.07 -9.59 -9.44
C GLU A 146 25.41 -9.36 -8.75
N THR A 147 26.39 -8.76 -9.45
CA THR A 147 27.72 -8.45 -8.88
C THR A 147 27.61 -7.43 -7.75
N LYS A 148 26.77 -6.38 -7.92
CA LYS A 148 26.51 -5.40 -6.86
C LYS A 148 25.86 -6.11 -5.66
N TRP A 149 24.84 -6.93 -5.92
CA TRP A 149 24.12 -7.64 -4.89
C TRP A 149 25.02 -8.57 -4.09
N ARG A 150 25.84 -9.40 -4.75
CA ARG A 150 26.81 -10.28 -4.05
C ARG A 150 27.76 -9.51 -3.13
N ARG A 151 28.23 -8.33 -3.54
CA ARG A 151 29.06 -7.47 -2.69
C ARG A 151 28.29 -6.95 -1.47
N PHE A 152 27.04 -6.59 -1.65
CA PHE A 152 26.20 -6.14 -0.55
C PHE A 152 25.89 -7.28 0.42
N GLN A 153 25.55 -8.45 -0.07
CA GLN A 153 25.36 -9.65 0.77
C GLN A 153 26.57 -9.97 1.62
N MET A 154 27.76 -10.03 1.03
CA MET A 154 29.00 -10.26 1.79
C MET A 154 29.19 -9.21 2.89
N ARG A 155 28.95 -7.94 2.57
CA ARG A 155 29.09 -6.84 3.54
C ARG A 155 28.05 -6.93 4.66
N LEU A 156 26.80 -7.27 4.35
CA LEU A 156 25.72 -7.47 5.32
C LEU A 156 26.05 -8.65 6.25
N GLN A 157 26.47 -9.79 5.70
CA GLN A 157 26.87 -10.97 6.48
C GLN A 157 28.05 -10.68 7.43
N HIS A 158 29.03 -9.91 6.98
CA HIS A 158 30.13 -9.43 7.86
C HIS A 158 29.62 -8.51 8.99
N GLN A 159 28.49 -7.89 8.83
CA GLN A 159 27.84 -7.06 9.86
C GLN A 159 26.83 -7.82 10.72
N GLY A 160 26.72 -9.15 10.53
CA GLY A 160 25.89 -10.01 11.37
C GLY A 160 24.47 -10.28 10.84
N TYR A 161 24.12 -9.81 9.63
CA TYR A 161 22.84 -10.19 9.04
C TYR A 161 22.86 -11.65 8.58
N SER A 162 21.77 -12.37 8.90
CA SER A 162 21.66 -13.77 8.46
C SER A 162 21.42 -13.87 6.95
N PRO A 163 21.78 -15.00 6.32
CA PRO A 163 21.42 -15.26 4.93
C PRO A 163 19.93 -15.09 4.66
N ASP A 164 19.07 -15.59 5.56
CA ASP A 164 17.62 -15.50 5.41
C ASP A 164 17.13 -14.05 5.30
N VAL A 165 17.71 -13.12 6.05
CA VAL A 165 17.42 -11.68 5.94
C VAL A 165 17.86 -11.13 4.58
N CYS A 166 19.05 -11.54 4.10
CA CYS A 166 19.51 -11.12 2.79
C CYS A 166 18.60 -11.63 1.66
N ASP A 167 18.07 -12.85 1.79
CA ASP A 167 17.20 -13.48 0.79
C ASP A 167 15.80 -12.83 0.70
N THR A 168 15.45 -11.96 1.64
CA THR A 168 14.22 -11.13 1.53
C THR A 168 14.35 -9.97 0.54
N VAL A 169 15.55 -9.67 0.08
CA VAL A 169 15.82 -8.53 -0.81
C VAL A 169 15.83 -8.96 -2.28
N HIS A 170 14.96 -8.35 -3.06
CA HIS A 170 14.90 -8.55 -4.50
C HIS A 170 15.94 -7.68 -5.22
N CYS A 171 17.04 -8.27 -5.63
CA CYS A 171 18.09 -7.57 -6.37
C CYS A 171 18.76 -8.53 -7.40
N PRO A 172 18.68 -8.23 -8.69
CA PRO A 172 18.07 -7.07 -9.32
C PRO A 172 16.54 -7.01 -9.11
N ILE A 173 16.01 -5.80 -8.92
CA ILE A 173 14.55 -5.56 -8.91
C ILE A 173 13.98 -5.69 -10.33
N GLY A 174 12.78 -6.23 -10.47
CA GLY A 174 12.07 -6.42 -11.73
C GLY A 174 11.99 -7.88 -12.13
N LEU A 175 11.17 -8.17 -13.14
CA LEU A 175 10.94 -9.51 -13.66
C LEU A 175 12.02 -9.91 -14.68
N ASP A 176 12.66 -11.06 -14.52
CA ASP A 176 13.63 -11.61 -15.48
C ASP A 176 12.99 -11.86 -16.87
N THR A 177 11.68 -12.06 -16.92
CA THR A 177 10.93 -12.24 -18.16
C THR A 177 10.72 -10.95 -18.96
N VAL A 178 11.03 -9.81 -18.39
CA VAL A 178 11.00 -8.47 -19.01
C VAL A 178 12.41 -7.89 -19.02
N PRO A 179 13.32 -8.40 -19.87
CA PRO A 179 14.69 -7.93 -19.89
C PRO A 179 14.81 -6.54 -20.53
N GLY A 180 15.76 -5.76 -20.07
CA GLY A 180 16.04 -4.46 -20.67
C GLY A 180 17.07 -3.66 -19.87
N LYS A 181 17.64 -2.63 -20.52
CA LYS A 181 18.61 -1.72 -19.89
C LYS A 181 18.20 -0.26 -20.00
N ARG A 182 17.25 0.07 -20.88
CA ARG A 182 16.73 1.43 -20.98
C ARG A 182 15.87 1.76 -19.77
N PRO A 183 15.85 3.00 -19.29
CA PRO A 183 15.06 3.38 -18.11
C PRO A 183 13.60 2.94 -18.19
N ILE A 184 12.97 3.05 -19.36
CA ILE A 184 11.58 2.61 -19.56
C ILE A 184 11.42 1.08 -19.45
N GLU A 185 12.37 0.31 -19.96
CA GLU A 185 12.31 -1.16 -19.89
C GLU A 185 12.44 -1.63 -18.44
N VAL A 186 13.39 -1.04 -17.69
CA VAL A 186 13.57 -1.32 -16.26
C VAL A 186 12.32 -0.90 -15.48
N ALA A 187 11.79 0.30 -15.74
CA ALA A 187 10.59 0.79 -15.06
C ALA A 187 9.37 -0.12 -15.31
N VAL A 188 9.17 -0.60 -16.54
CA VAL A 188 8.09 -1.56 -16.87
C VAL A 188 8.30 -2.90 -16.17
N SER A 189 9.53 -3.43 -16.16
CA SER A 189 9.87 -4.67 -15.47
C SER A 189 9.57 -4.58 -13.97
N VAL A 190 10.00 -3.50 -13.32
CA VAL A 190 9.73 -3.24 -11.89
C VAL A 190 8.24 -3.06 -11.64
N ALA A 191 7.55 -2.28 -12.47
CA ALA A 191 6.10 -2.08 -12.32
C ALA A 191 5.33 -3.41 -12.44
N ALA A 192 5.72 -4.28 -13.38
CA ALA A 192 5.10 -5.59 -13.54
C ALA A 192 5.30 -6.48 -12.31
N GLU A 193 6.48 -6.50 -11.71
CA GLU A 193 6.75 -7.20 -10.44
C GLU A 193 5.86 -6.68 -9.31
N ILE A 194 5.82 -5.36 -9.12
CA ILE A 194 5.02 -4.70 -8.08
C ILE A 194 3.53 -5.00 -8.25
N ILE A 195 3.00 -4.92 -9.48
CA ILE A 195 1.59 -5.23 -9.79
C ILE A 195 1.29 -6.70 -9.48
N GLY A 196 2.18 -7.60 -9.87
CA GLY A 196 2.04 -9.04 -9.61
C GLY A 196 1.95 -9.35 -8.12
N LEU A 197 2.88 -8.83 -7.32
CA LEU A 197 2.91 -9.01 -5.88
C LEU A 197 1.72 -8.36 -5.18
N TYR A 198 1.32 -7.16 -5.60
CA TYR A 198 0.15 -6.47 -5.08
C TYR A 198 -1.13 -7.30 -5.28
N ASN A 199 -1.36 -7.82 -6.49
CA ASN A 199 -2.52 -8.63 -6.79
C ASN A 199 -2.54 -9.95 -5.99
N GLN A 200 -1.40 -10.61 -5.82
CA GLN A 200 -1.27 -11.80 -4.98
C GLN A 200 -1.62 -11.52 -3.52
N SER A 201 -1.15 -10.41 -2.97
CA SER A 201 -1.44 -10.01 -1.58
C SER A 201 -2.93 -9.70 -1.37
N THR A 202 -3.58 -9.10 -2.36
CA THR A 202 -5.01 -8.76 -2.34
C THR A 202 -5.89 -10.00 -2.49
N THR A 203 -5.52 -10.92 -3.38
CA THR A 203 -6.25 -12.19 -3.58
C THR A 203 -6.20 -13.08 -2.34
N ARG A 204 -5.04 -13.19 -1.68
CA ARG A 204 -4.93 -13.93 -0.40
C ARG A 204 -5.83 -13.34 0.70
N ARG A 205 -5.95 -12.01 0.76
CA ARG A 205 -6.86 -11.35 1.71
C ARG A 205 -8.33 -11.58 1.38
N SER A 206 -8.72 -11.59 0.10
CA SER A 206 -10.10 -11.84 -0.32
C SER A 206 -10.56 -13.28 -0.09
N THR A 207 -9.67 -14.26 -0.21
CA THR A 207 -9.98 -15.66 0.08
C THR A 207 -10.07 -15.96 1.58
N GLN A 208 -9.38 -15.20 2.43
CA GLN A 208 -9.53 -15.27 3.90
C GLN A 208 -10.74 -14.49 4.41
N ARG A 209 -11.28 -13.56 3.60
CA ARG A 209 -12.44 -12.71 3.88
C ARG A 209 -13.60 -13.09 2.97
N GLY A 210 -13.92 -14.36 2.89
CA GLY A 210 -15.29 -14.68 2.46
C GLY A 210 -16.23 -13.88 3.36
N PRO A 211 -17.26 -13.14 2.84
CA PRO A 211 -18.24 -12.52 3.70
C PRO A 211 -18.68 -13.62 4.67
N ALA A 212 -18.58 -13.37 5.97
CA ALA A 212 -19.32 -14.18 6.91
C ALA A 212 -20.70 -14.25 6.29
N ARG A 213 -21.11 -15.42 5.84
CA ARG A 213 -22.41 -15.62 5.20
C ARG A 213 -23.38 -14.95 6.16
N LEU A 214 -23.88 -13.77 5.78
CA LEU A 214 -24.96 -13.14 6.53
C LEU A 214 -25.98 -14.24 6.63
N ASP A 215 -26.16 -14.75 7.83
CA ASP A 215 -27.17 -15.79 8.04
C ASP A 215 -28.48 -15.08 7.74
N LEU A 216 -28.97 -15.27 6.51
CA LEU A 216 -30.25 -14.70 6.05
C LEU A 216 -31.37 -15.05 7.04
N GLN A 217 -31.25 -16.17 7.77
CA GLN A 217 -32.16 -16.56 8.81
C GLN A 217 -32.06 -15.64 10.04
N GLN A 218 -30.85 -15.22 10.43
CA GLN A 218 -30.66 -14.24 11.51
C GLN A 218 -31.13 -12.83 11.10
N LEU A 219 -30.95 -12.45 9.84
CA LEU A 219 -31.45 -11.19 9.29
C LEU A 219 -32.98 -11.17 9.26
N VAL A 220 -33.60 -12.24 8.80
CA VAL A 220 -35.05 -12.38 8.79
C VAL A 220 -35.61 -12.44 10.22
N ALA A 221 -34.95 -13.15 11.13
CA ALA A 221 -35.38 -13.20 12.55
C ALA A 221 -35.30 -11.82 13.22
N ASN A 222 -34.29 -11.02 12.93
CA ASN A 222 -34.17 -9.65 13.46
C ASN A 222 -35.18 -8.67 12.84
N LEU A 223 -35.57 -8.90 11.59
CA LEU A 223 -36.61 -8.11 10.92
C LEU A 223 -38.01 -8.45 11.45
N THR A 224 -38.28 -9.71 11.78
CA THR A 224 -39.58 -10.14 12.33
C THR A 224 -39.72 -9.85 13.83
N ALA A 225 -38.62 -9.78 14.59
CA ALA A 225 -38.64 -9.41 16.01
C ALA A 225 -38.88 -7.90 16.26
N GLY A 226 -38.75 -7.04 15.24
CA GLY A 226 -39.01 -5.61 15.32
C GLY A 226 -40.46 -5.19 15.07
N GLU A 227 -41.36 -6.13 14.72
CA GLU A 227 -42.80 -5.85 14.45
C GLU A 227 -43.70 -6.04 15.68
N SER A 228 -43.14 -6.25 16.84
CA SER A 228 -43.95 -6.43 18.08
C SER A 228 -43.59 -5.33 19.10
N VAL A 229 -44.01 -4.09 18.82
CA VAL A 229 -44.39 -3.02 19.78
C VAL A 229 -45.28 -1.99 19.09
#